data_88b8ae8b8e515f2402eceffb9d8b3752
#
_entry.id   88b8ae8b8e515f2402eceffb9d8b3752
#
_cell.length_a   1.000
_cell.length_b   1.000
_cell.length_c   1.000
_cell.angle_alpha   90.00
_cell.angle_beta   90.00
_cell.angle_gamma   90.00
#
_symmetry.space_group_name_H-M   'P 1'
#
loop_
_entity.id
_entity.type
_entity.pdbx_description
1 polymer ?
#
loop_
_entity_poly.entity_id
_entity_poly.type
_entity_poly.pdbx_seq_one_letter_code
_entity_poly.pdbx_strand_id
1 'polypeptide(L)'
;LPVRYYTNSLPHKLLLLICFASICTLAQAQVNAPADSLKADSLRIKEHKMQNPSYNVSKQYDFGNLIHDIFNPHKKPDTLHKGSGITVVPNIAANPTIGGQLGIKAVAGRRLGNDPKTLLSVGATSASITTKGIIYFYINHNIFTPGNTWNFQGNLVASRSITPDHGLGIGNGISNGSATDNVLADPTHKGYAIHSQYYNFREKAYKQVADNLFVGAGMSFEIRRKIQNPDTVNNATPYSVYNNRYGFAQDHYAANGFLFNIEYTTRDNPNRAYKGIYFDAGIRINQTWIGSSKNAVQFTTDLRKYISLSEENPEMVLALWNWGSYLASGAVPYLELPGTGRDGTFRSGRGYTAQFFKGTQFNDTEAEFRFPILNNKFISGVVFGNMQTANDDHGTKLFQVFQPGGGAGLRVLFNKATRTNLALDYAWGKFGNKGFFLNLNEAF
;
A
#
# COMPACT_ATOMS: atom_id res chain seq x y z
N LEU A 1 21.47 -44.90 -25.34
CA LEU A 1 21.19 -44.81 -23.90
C LEU A 1 21.03 -43.33 -23.53
N PRO A 2 19.84 -42.80 -23.16
CA PRO A 2 19.70 -41.44 -22.74
C PRO A 2 19.93 -41.34 -21.21
N VAL A 3 20.80 -40.43 -20.82
CA VAL A 3 21.08 -40.07 -19.44
C VAL A 3 19.93 -39.19 -18.92
N ARG A 4 19.19 -39.69 -17.94
CA ARG A 4 18.16 -38.94 -17.21
C ARG A 4 18.87 -38.03 -16.19
N TYR A 5 18.73 -36.70 -16.34
CA TYR A 5 19.06 -35.77 -15.30
C TYR A 5 17.89 -35.67 -14.32
N TYR A 6 18.08 -36.12 -13.11
CA TYR A 6 17.23 -35.83 -11.96
C TYR A 6 17.56 -34.42 -11.45
N THR A 7 16.67 -33.48 -11.65
CA THR A 7 16.77 -32.17 -10.98
C THR A 7 16.02 -32.24 -9.65
N ASN A 8 16.76 -32.25 -8.57
CA ASN A 8 16.23 -32.15 -7.20
C ASN A 8 15.61 -30.75 -6.97
N SER A 9 14.29 -30.68 -6.85
CA SER A 9 13.51 -29.44 -6.58
C SER A 9 13.26 -29.21 -5.07
N LEU A 10 14.23 -29.55 -4.20
CA LEU A 10 14.05 -29.49 -2.74
C LEU A 10 14.36 -28.16 -2.02
N PRO A 11 15.11 -27.16 -2.54
CA PRO A 11 15.48 -26.03 -1.71
C PRO A 11 14.40 -24.95 -1.53
N HIS A 12 13.40 -24.85 -2.43
CA HIS A 12 12.45 -23.75 -2.42
C HIS A 12 11.29 -23.93 -1.42
N LYS A 13 10.88 -25.18 -1.19
CA LYS A 13 9.89 -25.51 -0.14
C LYS A 13 10.45 -25.36 1.26
N LEU A 14 11.76 -25.57 1.42
CA LEU A 14 12.46 -25.46 2.70
C LEU A 14 12.61 -24.00 3.12
N LEU A 15 12.83 -23.07 2.18
CA LEU A 15 12.95 -21.63 2.45
C LEU A 15 11.61 -21.01 2.90
N LEU A 16 10.50 -21.41 2.26
CA LEU A 16 9.15 -20.99 2.69
C LEU A 16 8.78 -21.56 4.06
N LEU A 17 9.16 -22.81 4.36
CA LEU A 17 8.94 -23.40 5.68
C LEU A 17 9.81 -22.74 6.77
N ILE A 18 11.04 -22.35 6.46
CA ILE A 18 11.93 -21.64 7.39
C ILE A 18 11.41 -20.23 7.67
N CYS A 19 10.91 -19.51 6.68
CA CYS A 19 10.27 -18.20 6.89
C CYS A 19 8.98 -18.33 7.73
N PHE A 20 8.16 -19.32 7.48
CA PHE A 20 6.95 -19.58 8.28
C PHE A 20 7.26 -20.07 9.69
N ALA A 21 8.26 -20.95 9.87
CA ALA A 21 8.70 -21.44 11.15
C ALA A 21 9.36 -20.33 12.01
N SER A 22 10.11 -19.41 11.39
CA SER A 22 10.71 -18.26 12.09
C SER A 22 9.67 -17.26 12.59
N ILE A 23 8.54 -17.12 11.89
CA ILE A 23 7.41 -16.29 12.33
C ILE A 23 6.65 -16.97 13.47
N CYS A 24 6.47 -18.30 13.41
CA CYS A 24 5.83 -19.08 14.48
C CYS A 24 6.68 -19.17 15.75
N THR A 25 8.01 -19.27 15.64
CA THR A 25 8.89 -19.31 16.83
C THR A 25 8.99 -17.97 17.54
N LEU A 26 8.89 -16.86 16.83
CA LEU A 26 8.78 -15.52 17.44
C LEU A 26 7.43 -15.30 18.14
N ALA A 27 6.36 -15.93 17.67
CA ALA A 27 5.05 -15.90 18.35
C ALA A 27 5.02 -16.82 19.59
N GLN A 28 5.69 -17.97 19.56
CA GLN A 28 5.74 -18.91 20.69
C GLN A 28 6.68 -18.48 21.80
N ALA A 29 7.73 -17.70 21.51
CA ALA A 29 8.62 -17.15 22.54
C ALA A 29 7.92 -16.19 23.51
N GLN A 30 6.76 -15.64 23.16
CA GLN A 30 5.95 -14.80 24.04
C GLN A 30 4.93 -15.58 24.91
N VAL A 31 4.68 -16.86 24.61
CA VAL A 31 3.64 -17.66 25.30
C VAL A 31 4.21 -18.51 26.45
N ASN A 32 5.51 -18.77 26.49
CA ASN A 32 6.13 -19.69 27.47
C ASN A 32 6.91 -19.01 28.60
N ALA A 33 6.63 -17.73 28.91
CA ALA A 33 7.18 -17.10 30.12
C ALA A 33 6.45 -17.59 31.38
N PRO A 34 7.13 -17.96 32.48
CA PRO A 34 6.47 -18.34 33.70
C PRO A 34 5.54 -17.26 34.24
N ALA A 35 4.41 -17.64 34.84
CA ALA A 35 3.38 -16.72 35.30
C ALA A 35 3.87 -15.61 36.27
N ASP A 36 4.96 -15.85 36.98
CA ASP A 36 5.61 -14.86 37.85
C ASP A 36 6.41 -13.81 37.09
N SER A 37 6.98 -14.16 35.93
CA SER A 37 7.62 -13.17 35.04
C SER A 37 6.58 -12.28 34.35
N LEU A 38 5.38 -12.80 34.06
CA LEU A 38 4.28 -12.01 33.48
C LEU A 38 3.72 -10.96 34.46
N LYS A 39 3.74 -11.25 35.77
CA LYS A 39 3.40 -10.26 36.80
C LYS A 39 4.49 -9.20 36.96
N ALA A 40 5.75 -9.60 36.95
CA ALA A 40 6.90 -8.68 37.00
C ALA A 40 6.97 -7.82 35.74
N ASP A 41 6.71 -8.40 34.55
CA ASP A 41 6.66 -7.65 33.29
C ASP A 41 5.40 -6.78 33.19
N SER A 42 4.25 -7.19 33.73
CA SER A 42 3.07 -6.34 33.78
C SER A 42 3.21 -5.17 34.74
N LEU A 43 3.95 -5.35 35.83
CA LEU A 43 4.33 -4.28 36.76
C LEU A 43 5.41 -3.37 36.14
N ARG A 44 6.44 -3.93 35.51
CA ARG A 44 7.43 -3.17 34.73
C ARG A 44 6.77 -2.42 33.56
N ILE A 45 5.83 -3.02 32.85
CA ILE A 45 5.06 -2.34 31.79
C ILE A 45 4.15 -1.27 32.38
N LYS A 46 3.60 -1.45 33.58
CA LYS A 46 2.88 -0.39 34.30
C LYS A 46 3.82 0.72 34.79
N GLU A 47 4.97 0.37 35.35
CA GLU A 47 5.98 1.35 35.77
C GLU A 47 6.64 2.03 34.55
N HIS A 48 6.93 1.33 33.48
CA HIS A 48 7.37 1.96 32.21
C HIS A 48 6.27 2.79 31.52
N LYS A 49 4.98 2.46 31.68
CA LYS A 49 3.87 3.34 31.27
C LYS A 49 3.74 4.57 32.15
N MET A 50 4.19 4.52 33.40
CA MET A 50 4.24 5.68 34.30
C MET A 50 5.57 6.45 34.18
N GLN A 51 6.69 5.81 33.76
CA GLN A 51 8.01 6.45 33.63
C GLN A 51 8.39 6.78 32.18
N ASN A 52 7.68 6.25 31.20
CA ASN A 52 7.72 6.85 29.87
C ASN A 52 6.85 8.10 29.94
N PRO A 53 7.43 9.31 30.09
CA PRO A 53 6.66 10.51 29.90
C PRO A 53 6.07 10.30 28.53
N SER A 54 4.76 10.05 28.50
CA SER A 54 3.99 9.89 27.26
C SER A 54 4.71 10.75 26.23
N TYR A 55 5.32 10.12 25.22
CA TYR A 55 6.11 10.75 24.15
C TYR A 55 5.50 12.13 23.94
N ASN A 56 6.23 13.15 24.42
CA ASN A 56 5.59 14.38 24.83
C ASN A 56 5.24 15.16 23.56
N VAL A 57 4.08 14.81 22.99
CA VAL A 57 3.52 15.41 21.79
C VAL A 57 3.54 16.94 21.89
N SER A 58 3.48 17.50 23.12
CA SER A 58 3.58 18.94 23.35
C SER A 58 4.96 19.52 23.01
N LYS A 59 6.02 18.72 23.01
CA LYS A 59 7.37 19.13 22.60
C LYS A 59 7.59 19.06 21.09
N GLN A 60 6.68 18.42 20.34
CA GLN A 60 6.75 18.40 18.90
C GLN A 60 6.24 19.73 18.33
N TYR A 61 6.90 20.19 17.29
CA TYR A 61 6.49 21.34 16.50
C TYR A 61 5.82 20.83 15.22
N ASP A 62 4.64 21.34 14.90
CA ASP A 62 3.91 20.95 13.69
C ASP A 62 3.56 22.18 12.84
N PHE A 63 2.94 21.94 11.68
CA PHE A 63 2.57 23.00 10.77
C PHE A 63 1.58 23.99 11.40
N GLY A 64 0.72 23.53 12.30
CA GLY A 64 -0.17 24.40 13.09
C GLY A 64 0.62 25.36 13.98
N ASN A 65 1.69 24.89 14.63
CA ASN A 65 2.58 25.75 15.40
C ASN A 65 3.30 26.77 14.52
N LEU A 66 3.77 26.37 13.33
CA LEU A 66 4.42 27.28 12.37
C LEU A 66 3.47 28.40 11.94
N ILE A 67 2.25 28.09 11.58
CA ILE A 67 1.23 29.08 11.21
C ILE A 67 0.92 30.01 12.38
N HIS A 68 0.77 29.44 13.60
CA HIS A 68 0.54 30.23 14.79
C HIS A 68 1.68 31.24 15.03
N ASP A 69 2.93 30.82 14.95
CA ASP A 69 4.10 31.66 15.22
C ASP A 69 4.27 32.76 14.16
N ILE A 70 3.89 32.50 12.91
CA ILE A 70 3.88 33.51 11.84
C ILE A 70 2.84 34.61 12.11
N PHE A 71 1.61 34.24 12.52
CA PHE A 71 0.51 35.17 12.66
C PHE A 71 0.32 35.70 14.08
N ASN A 72 0.87 35.03 15.12
CA ASN A 72 0.74 35.37 16.53
C ASN A 72 2.07 35.24 17.31
N PRO A 73 3.14 35.93 16.90
CA PRO A 73 4.50 35.70 17.43
C PRO A 73 4.66 35.94 18.92
N HIS A 74 3.73 36.65 19.57
CA HIS A 74 3.79 37.01 20.99
C HIS A 74 2.86 36.19 21.90
N LYS A 75 2.09 35.24 21.35
CA LYS A 75 1.18 34.36 22.11
C LYS A 75 1.73 32.94 22.13
N LYS A 76 1.77 32.31 23.32
CA LYS A 76 2.10 30.88 23.38
C LYS A 76 1.03 30.07 22.62
N PRO A 77 1.43 29.08 21.80
CA PRO A 77 0.47 28.21 21.15
C PRO A 77 -0.42 27.52 22.19
N ASP A 78 -1.71 27.44 21.91
CA ASP A 78 -2.61 26.65 22.75
C ASP A 78 -2.27 25.16 22.59
N THR A 79 -1.72 24.56 23.64
CA THR A 79 -1.24 23.17 23.65
C THR A 79 -2.38 22.14 23.69
N LEU A 80 -3.61 22.59 23.84
CA LEU A 80 -4.83 21.79 23.98
C LEU A 80 -5.54 21.53 22.64
N HIS A 81 -4.80 21.23 21.57
CA HIS A 81 -5.46 20.67 20.40
C HIS A 81 -5.91 19.24 20.73
N LYS A 82 -7.17 19.11 21.15
CA LYS A 82 -7.86 17.81 21.27
C LYS A 82 -7.60 17.02 20.01
N GLY A 83 -7.11 15.78 20.13
CA GLY A 83 -6.60 14.90 19.06
C GLY A 83 -7.54 14.59 17.88
N SER A 84 -8.18 15.62 17.35
CA SER A 84 -8.97 15.58 16.14
C SER A 84 -8.58 16.77 15.26
N GLY A 85 -8.33 16.53 13.99
CA GLY A 85 -8.01 17.61 13.07
C GLY A 85 -8.26 17.19 11.63
N ILE A 86 -8.71 18.16 10.83
CA ILE A 86 -8.75 18.04 9.37
C ILE A 86 -7.52 18.79 8.85
N THR A 87 -6.71 18.11 8.05
CA THR A 87 -5.57 18.71 7.37
C THR A 87 -5.89 18.79 5.89
N VAL A 88 -5.82 19.98 5.32
CA VAL A 88 -6.04 20.23 3.88
C VAL A 88 -4.74 20.72 3.29
N VAL A 89 -4.31 20.09 2.20
CA VAL A 89 -3.08 20.45 1.49
C VAL A 89 -3.33 20.50 -0.03
N PRO A 90 -2.58 21.34 -0.75
CA PRO A 90 -2.56 21.23 -2.20
C PRO A 90 -1.98 19.87 -2.62
N ASN A 91 -2.54 19.27 -3.66
CA ASN A 91 -2.06 18.05 -4.27
C ASN A 91 -1.38 18.42 -5.60
N ILE A 92 -0.06 18.63 -5.54
CA ILE A 92 0.75 19.04 -6.68
C ILE A 92 1.72 17.92 -7.01
N ALA A 93 1.79 17.50 -8.25
CA ALA A 93 2.75 16.51 -8.73
C ALA A 93 3.12 16.80 -10.18
N ALA A 94 4.25 16.29 -10.60
CA ALA A 94 4.65 16.32 -11.99
C ALA A 94 5.49 15.08 -12.32
N ASN A 95 5.11 14.38 -13.37
CA ASN A 95 5.91 13.30 -13.93
C ASN A 95 5.56 13.10 -15.42
N PRO A 96 6.39 12.38 -16.18
CA PRO A 96 6.14 12.16 -17.60
C PRO A 96 4.82 11.48 -17.93
N THR A 97 4.28 10.65 -17.04
CA THR A 97 3.04 9.90 -17.26
C THR A 97 1.81 10.79 -17.15
N ILE A 98 1.72 11.60 -16.10
CA ILE A 98 0.53 12.41 -15.80
C ILE A 98 0.65 13.87 -16.28
N GLY A 99 1.87 14.31 -16.59
CA GLY A 99 2.17 15.74 -16.79
C GLY A 99 2.19 16.48 -15.45
N GLY A 100 1.84 17.75 -15.45
CA GLY A 100 1.63 18.54 -14.24
C GLY A 100 0.25 18.23 -13.64
N GLN A 101 0.17 18.04 -12.33
CA GLN A 101 -1.06 17.79 -11.57
C GLN A 101 -1.29 18.93 -10.58
N LEU A 102 -2.55 19.35 -10.50
CA LEU A 102 -3.06 20.29 -9.49
C LEU A 102 -4.32 19.71 -8.86
N GLY A 103 -4.43 19.82 -7.55
CA GLY A 103 -5.60 19.33 -6.82
C GLY A 103 -5.58 19.72 -5.36
N ILE A 104 -6.52 19.15 -4.62
CA ILE A 104 -6.67 19.29 -3.18
C ILE A 104 -6.72 17.91 -2.56
N LYS A 105 -6.07 17.76 -1.41
CA LYS A 105 -6.14 16.55 -0.59
C LYS A 105 -6.47 16.94 0.85
N ALA A 106 -7.42 16.23 1.46
CA ALA A 106 -7.78 16.40 2.85
C ALA A 106 -7.63 15.07 3.59
N VAL A 107 -7.15 15.13 4.83
CA VAL A 107 -7.06 14.00 5.76
C VAL A 107 -7.67 14.43 7.08
N ALA A 108 -8.51 13.56 7.64
CA ALA A 108 -9.07 13.72 8.97
C ALA A 108 -8.71 12.52 9.84
N GLY A 109 -8.45 12.78 11.12
CA GLY A 109 -8.20 11.73 12.10
C GLY A 109 -8.90 12.02 13.42
N ARG A 110 -9.59 11.01 13.99
CA ARG A 110 -10.26 11.13 15.28
C ARG A 110 -10.37 9.76 15.96
N ARG A 111 -10.18 9.73 17.30
CA ARG A 111 -10.60 8.59 18.11
C ARG A 111 -12.09 8.71 18.42
N LEU A 112 -12.86 7.67 18.19
CA LEU A 112 -14.29 7.62 18.48
C LEU A 112 -14.53 7.05 19.88
N GLY A 113 -15.43 7.70 20.65
CA GLY A 113 -15.70 7.36 22.03
C GLY A 113 -14.62 7.85 23.01
N ASN A 114 -14.72 7.40 24.26
CA ASN A 114 -13.86 7.84 25.37
C ASN A 114 -12.85 6.79 25.81
N ASP A 115 -12.88 5.57 25.23
CA ASP A 115 -11.93 4.51 25.55
C ASP A 115 -10.55 4.83 24.96
N PRO A 116 -9.50 4.97 25.79
CA PRO A 116 -8.15 5.28 25.33
C PRO A 116 -7.54 4.16 24.46
N LYS A 117 -8.07 2.93 24.52
CA LYS A 117 -7.65 1.81 23.68
C LYS A 117 -8.21 1.86 22.28
N THR A 118 -9.25 2.68 22.02
CA THR A 118 -9.83 2.83 20.69
C THR A 118 -8.76 3.33 19.73
N LEU A 119 -8.58 2.65 18.62
CA LEU A 119 -7.63 3.03 17.58
C LEU A 119 -8.07 4.32 16.88
N LEU A 120 -7.10 5.04 16.29
CA LEU A 120 -7.37 6.27 15.57
C LEU A 120 -8.14 5.94 14.28
N SER A 121 -9.34 6.49 14.13
CA SER A 121 -10.07 6.49 12.88
C SER A 121 -9.51 7.56 11.95
N VAL A 122 -9.29 7.21 10.70
CA VAL A 122 -8.75 8.13 9.69
C VAL A 122 -9.58 8.07 8.42
N GLY A 123 -9.70 9.23 7.77
CA GLY A 123 -10.30 9.34 6.45
C GLY A 123 -9.49 10.29 5.59
N ALA A 124 -9.43 10.04 4.30
CA ALA A 124 -8.79 10.93 3.35
C ALA A 124 -9.61 11.05 2.08
N THR A 125 -9.55 12.22 1.47
CA THR A 125 -10.14 12.49 0.15
C THR A 125 -9.20 13.32 -0.68
N SER A 126 -9.25 13.15 -1.99
CA SER A 126 -8.48 13.96 -2.93
C SER A 126 -9.25 14.14 -4.23
N ALA A 127 -9.14 15.34 -4.79
CA ALA A 127 -9.59 15.66 -6.13
C ALA A 127 -8.46 16.36 -6.88
N SER A 128 -8.17 15.93 -8.11
CA SER A 128 -7.11 16.53 -8.92
C SER A 128 -7.37 16.41 -10.41
N ILE A 129 -6.74 17.32 -11.16
CA ILE A 129 -6.73 17.35 -12.62
C ILE A 129 -5.27 17.47 -13.08
N THR A 130 -4.97 16.95 -14.27
CA THR A 130 -3.63 17.02 -14.84
C THR A 130 -3.63 17.67 -16.22
N THR A 131 -2.45 18.15 -16.63
CA THR A 131 -2.26 18.75 -17.97
C THR A 131 -2.49 17.75 -19.12
N LYS A 132 -2.47 16.44 -18.84
CA LYS A 132 -2.82 15.38 -19.80
C LYS A 132 -4.31 14.99 -19.78
N GLY A 133 -5.16 15.74 -19.05
CA GLY A 133 -6.60 15.51 -18.98
C GLY A 133 -7.02 14.34 -18.10
N ILE A 134 -6.15 13.88 -17.21
CA ILE A 134 -6.51 12.93 -16.15
C ILE A 134 -7.30 13.70 -15.10
N ILE A 135 -8.44 13.15 -14.71
CA ILE A 135 -9.26 13.63 -13.58
C ILE A 135 -9.30 12.48 -12.58
N TYR A 136 -9.00 12.78 -11.34
CA TYR A 136 -8.94 11.79 -10.28
C TYR A 136 -9.66 12.29 -9.03
N PHE A 137 -10.58 11.49 -8.55
CA PHE A 137 -11.28 11.68 -7.29
C PHE A 137 -11.20 10.40 -6.48
N TYR A 138 -10.85 10.51 -5.19
CA TYR A 138 -10.89 9.38 -4.31
C TYR A 138 -11.29 9.77 -2.90
N ILE A 139 -11.94 8.83 -2.22
CA ILE A 139 -12.19 8.83 -0.78
C ILE A 139 -11.68 7.50 -0.25
N ASN A 140 -10.99 7.50 0.88
CA ASN A 140 -10.74 6.30 1.67
C ASN A 140 -11.01 6.56 3.14
N HIS A 141 -11.32 5.50 3.86
CA HIS A 141 -11.50 5.55 5.29
C HIS A 141 -11.06 4.25 5.97
N ASN A 142 -10.71 4.39 7.24
CA ASN A 142 -10.46 3.32 8.19
C ASN A 142 -11.03 3.77 9.54
N ILE A 143 -12.23 3.32 9.88
CA ILE A 143 -13.03 3.82 11.01
C ILE A 143 -13.15 2.73 12.04
N PHE A 144 -12.62 2.97 13.25
CA PHE A 144 -12.80 2.11 14.42
C PHE A 144 -13.92 2.64 15.31
N THR A 145 -14.89 1.80 15.63
CA THR A 145 -15.92 2.12 16.63
C THR A 145 -15.32 2.12 18.05
N PRO A 146 -16.01 2.71 19.05
CA PRO A 146 -15.55 2.69 20.43
C PRO A 146 -15.19 1.30 20.91
N GLY A 147 -14.03 1.15 21.57
CA GLY A 147 -13.52 -0.14 22.04
C GLY A 147 -13.04 -1.06 20.91
N ASN A 148 -12.90 -0.58 19.68
CA ASN A 148 -12.48 -1.34 18.49
C ASN A 148 -13.41 -2.50 18.11
N THR A 149 -14.68 -2.50 18.58
CA THR A 149 -15.63 -3.60 18.34
C THR A 149 -15.82 -3.87 16.84
N TRP A 150 -15.89 -2.79 16.04
CA TRP A 150 -15.96 -2.84 14.59
C TRP A 150 -14.89 -1.95 13.97
N ASN A 151 -14.41 -2.38 12.82
CA ASN A 151 -13.58 -1.57 11.93
C ASN A 151 -14.18 -1.56 10.53
N PHE A 152 -14.40 -0.38 9.95
CA PHE A 152 -14.89 -0.19 8.59
C PHE A 152 -13.78 0.38 7.73
N GLN A 153 -13.43 -0.33 6.68
CA GLN A 153 -12.38 0.07 5.73
C GLN A 153 -12.95 0.11 4.32
N GLY A 154 -12.91 1.29 3.72
CA GLY A 154 -13.43 1.45 2.39
C GLY A 154 -12.66 2.44 1.54
N ASN A 155 -12.88 2.34 0.24
CA ASN A 155 -12.44 3.32 -0.73
C ASN A 155 -13.44 3.48 -1.87
N LEU A 156 -13.52 4.70 -2.37
CA LEU A 156 -14.22 5.08 -3.58
C LEU A 156 -13.24 5.80 -4.51
N VAL A 157 -13.13 5.36 -5.75
CA VAL A 157 -12.34 6.03 -6.79
C VAL A 157 -13.23 6.30 -7.99
N ALA A 158 -13.15 7.50 -8.52
CA ALA A 158 -13.71 7.85 -9.83
C ALA A 158 -12.63 8.61 -10.60
N SER A 159 -12.24 8.10 -11.76
CA SER A 159 -11.21 8.75 -12.55
C SER A 159 -11.39 8.58 -14.05
N ARG A 160 -10.95 9.60 -14.79
CA ARG A 160 -10.53 9.48 -16.17
C ARG A 160 -9.01 9.37 -16.17
N SER A 161 -8.49 8.23 -16.58
CA SER A 161 -7.07 7.92 -16.41
C SER A 161 -6.40 7.54 -17.72
N ILE A 162 -5.09 7.74 -17.75
CA ILE A 162 -4.19 7.21 -18.77
C ILE A 162 -3.26 6.27 -18.02
N THR A 163 -3.29 4.98 -18.36
CA THR A 163 -2.41 3.97 -17.76
C THR A 163 -1.40 3.54 -18.83
N PRO A 164 -0.10 3.70 -18.62
CA PRO A 164 0.90 3.14 -19.52
C PRO A 164 0.94 1.63 -19.32
N ASP A 165 0.92 0.90 -20.42
CA ASP A 165 0.99 -0.56 -20.43
C ASP A 165 2.37 -1.02 -20.92
N HIS A 166 3.09 -1.73 -20.07
CA HIS A 166 4.41 -2.27 -20.35
C HIS A 166 4.40 -3.79 -20.54
N GLY A 167 3.22 -4.43 -20.58
CA GLY A 167 3.07 -5.87 -20.72
C GLY A 167 3.04 -6.62 -19.37
N LEU A 168 3.03 -7.95 -19.45
CA LEU A 168 3.06 -8.86 -18.30
C LEU A 168 4.49 -9.19 -17.87
N GLY A 169 4.64 -9.51 -16.59
CA GLY A 169 5.87 -10.00 -16.01
C GLY A 169 6.71 -8.94 -15.32
N ILE A 170 7.96 -9.30 -15.09
CA ILE A 170 8.91 -8.53 -14.29
C ILE A 170 9.99 -7.84 -15.15
N GLY A 171 9.80 -7.78 -16.46
CA GLY A 171 10.77 -7.15 -17.34
C GLY A 171 12.12 -7.86 -17.37
N ASN A 172 12.13 -9.18 -17.48
CA ASN A 172 13.36 -9.99 -17.53
C ASN A 172 14.10 -9.93 -18.88
N GLY A 173 13.62 -9.11 -19.82
CA GLY A 173 14.28 -8.90 -21.12
C GLY A 173 14.08 -10.03 -22.15
N ILE A 174 13.25 -11.04 -21.86
CA ILE A 174 12.97 -12.11 -22.80
C ILE A 174 11.71 -11.76 -23.60
N SER A 175 11.86 -10.89 -24.57
CA SER A 175 10.85 -10.66 -25.61
C SER A 175 11.22 -11.47 -26.86
N ASN A 176 11.02 -12.78 -26.83
CA ASN A 176 11.34 -13.67 -27.96
C ASN A 176 10.08 -14.10 -28.74
N GLY A 177 8.97 -13.40 -28.61
CA GLY A 177 7.72 -13.73 -29.31
C GLY A 177 7.46 -12.86 -30.51
N SER A 178 6.70 -13.42 -31.48
CA SER A 178 6.05 -12.64 -32.52
C SER A 178 5.19 -11.53 -31.88
N ALA A 179 5.15 -10.36 -32.47
CA ALA A 179 4.36 -9.20 -31.97
C ALA A 179 2.89 -9.54 -31.72
N THR A 180 2.37 -10.59 -32.35
CA THR A 180 0.99 -11.06 -32.21
C THR A 180 0.71 -11.87 -30.93
N ASP A 181 1.75 -12.43 -30.28
CA ASP A 181 1.60 -13.25 -29.08
C ASP A 181 2.25 -12.66 -27.84
N ASN A 182 2.91 -11.52 -27.99
CA ASN A 182 3.75 -10.95 -26.93
C ASN A 182 2.94 -10.10 -25.96
N VAL A 183 2.55 -10.67 -24.84
CA VAL A 183 2.02 -9.95 -23.66
C VAL A 183 3.10 -9.63 -22.63
N LEU A 184 4.38 -9.97 -22.93
CA LEU A 184 5.48 -9.78 -21.99
C LEU A 184 5.82 -8.31 -21.79
N ALA A 185 6.33 -8.01 -20.62
CA ALA A 185 6.84 -6.69 -20.30
C ALA A 185 8.08 -6.35 -21.15
N ASP A 186 7.99 -5.29 -21.94
CA ASP A 186 9.14 -4.65 -22.55
C ASP A 186 9.50 -3.39 -21.74
N PRO A 187 10.48 -3.46 -20.85
CA PRO A 187 10.85 -2.35 -20.01
C PRO A 187 11.52 -1.20 -20.76
N THR A 188 11.94 -1.43 -22.00
CA THR A 188 12.55 -0.39 -22.86
C THR A 188 11.52 0.43 -23.62
N HIS A 189 10.31 -0.10 -23.78
CA HIS A 189 9.21 0.60 -24.44
C HIS A 189 8.61 1.67 -23.52
N LYS A 190 8.22 2.81 -24.08
CA LYS A 190 7.59 3.93 -23.34
C LYS A 190 6.23 3.57 -22.70
N GLY A 191 5.72 2.38 -22.96
CA GLY A 191 4.40 1.91 -22.58
C GLY A 191 3.35 2.36 -23.58
N TYR A 192 2.37 1.49 -23.84
CA TYR A 192 1.20 1.80 -24.66
C TYR A 192 0.19 2.56 -23.82
N ALA A 193 -0.25 3.74 -24.27
CA ALA A 193 -1.19 4.55 -23.52
C ALA A 193 -2.59 3.95 -23.56
N ILE A 194 -3.14 3.56 -22.41
CA ILE A 194 -4.52 3.10 -22.30
C ILE A 194 -5.34 4.16 -21.58
N HIS A 195 -6.29 4.76 -22.32
CA HIS A 195 -7.24 5.72 -21.79
C HIS A 195 -8.46 4.99 -21.26
N SER A 196 -8.99 5.37 -20.10
CA SER A 196 -10.20 4.75 -19.55
C SER A 196 -10.91 5.63 -18.54
N GLN A 197 -12.19 5.34 -18.33
CA GLN A 197 -12.93 5.78 -17.15
C GLN A 197 -12.90 4.62 -16.13
N TYR A 198 -12.42 4.90 -14.93
CA TYR A 198 -12.27 3.90 -13.86
C TYR A 198 -13.10 4.29 -12.65
N TYR A 199 -13.88 3.35 -12.19
CA TYR A 199 -14.71 3.43 -10.99
C TYR A 199 -14.40 2.26 -10.10
N ASN A 200 -14.06 2.53 -8.85
CA ASN A 200 -13.84 1.52 -7.83
C ASN A 200 -14.63 1.89 -6.59
N PHE A 201 -15.36 0.94 -6.08
CA PHE A 201 -15.98 0.99 -4.75
C PHE A 201 -15.59 -0.29 -4.02
N ARG A 202 -15.01 -0.14 -2.85
CA ARG A 202 -14.66 -1.26 -1.96
C ARG A 202 -15.04 -0.90 -0.54
N GLU A 203 -15.73 -1.81 0.12
CA GLU A 203 -16.10 -1.65 1.53
C GLU A 203 -15.95 -2.97 2.25
N LYS A 204 -15.30 -2.95 3.42
CA LYS A 204 -15.10 -4.09 4.32
C LYS A 204 -15.54 -3.71 5.73
N ALA A 205 -16.32 -4.57 6.35
CA ALA A 205 -16.69 -4.48 7.76
C ALA A 205 -15.99 -5.60 8.52
N TYR A 206 -15.13 -5.24 9.45
CA TYR A 206 -14.42 -6.15 10.33
C TYR A 206 -15.02 -6.12 11.73
N LYS A 207 -15.21 -7.28 12.33
CA LYS A 207 -15.57 -7.44 13.73
C LYS A 207 -14.37 -7.92 14.52
N GLN A 208 -14.09 -7.29 15.64
CA GLN A 208 -13.08 -7.78 16.58
C GLN A 208 -13.55 -9.09 17.21
N VAL A 209 -12.77 -10.15 17.06
CA VAL A 209 -13.07 -11.50 17.58
C VAL A 209 -12.15 -11.89 18.72
N ALA A 210 -10.98 -11.26 18.83
CA ALA A 210 -10.05 -11.34 19.95
C ALA A 210 -9.24 -10.04 20.01
N ASP A 211 -8.42 -9.86 21.04
CA ASP A 211 -7.56 -8.69 21.17
C ASP A 211 -6.71 -8.49 19.91
N ASN A 212 -6.88 -7.32 19.27
CA ASN A 212 -6.18 -6.93 18.05
C ASN A 212 -6.47 -7.80 16.80
N LEU A 213 -7.36 -8.78 16.89
CA LEU A 213 -7.72 -9.69 15.81
C LEU A 213 -9.13 -9.40 15.31
N PHE A 214 -9.26 -9.21 14.01
CA PHE A 214 -10.51 -8.88 13.34
C PHE A 214 -10.79 -9.86 12.20
N VAL A 215 -12.04 -10.21 12.01
CA VAL A 215 -12.53 -10.97 10.85
C VAL A 215 -13.52 -10.10 10.11
N GLY A 216 -13.35 -9.97 8.82
CA GLY A 216 -14.11 -9.06 7.99
C GLY A 216 -14.71 -9.70 6.75
N ALA A 217 -15.82 -9.12 6.33
CA ALA A 217 -16.43 -9.39 5.03
C ALA A 217 -16.75 -8.08 4.33
N GLY A 218 -16.83 -8.13 3.01
CA GLY A 218 -17.09 -6.93 2.23
C GLY A 218 -17.37 -7.18 0.77
N MET A 219 -17.44 -6.11 0.01
CA MET A 219 -17.69 -6.12 -1.43
C MET A 219 -16.70 -5.20 -2.14
N SER A 220 -16.39 -5.54 -3.37
CA SER A 220 -15.56 -4.73 -4.26
C SER A 220 -16.20 -4.68 -5.65
N PHE A 221 -16.38 -3.48 -6.16
CA PHE A 221 -16.85 -3.22 -7.52
C PHE A 221 -15.79 -2.41 -8.25
N GLU A 222 -15.18 -2.99 -9.24
CA GLU A 222 -14.20 -2.33 -10.12
C GLU A 222 -14.74 -2.35 -11.54
N ILE A 223 -14.96 -1.18 -12.11
CA ILE A 223 -15.58 -1.02 -13.40
C ILE A 223 -14.72 -0.10 -14.25
N ARG A 224 -14.35 -0.54 -15.44
CA ARG A 224 -13.74 0.32 -16.46
C ARG A 224 -14.63 0.39 -17.70
N ARG A 225 -14.71 1.61 -18.23
CA ARG A 225 -15.48 1.91 -19.43
C ARG A 225 -14.71 2.84 -20.34
N LYS A 226 -15.14 2.90 -21.63
CA LYS A 226 -14.52 3.74 -22.64
C LYS A 226 -13.01 3.52 -22.69
N ILE A 227 -12.60 2.26 -22.63
CA ILE A 227 -11.19 1.90 -22.75
C ILE A 227 -10.81 2.10 -24.22
N GLN A 228 -9.75 2.86 -24.42
CA GLN A 228 -9.17 3.17 -25.71
C GLN A 228 -7.67 2.92 -25.64
N ASN A 229 -7.18 2.12 -26.55
CA ASN A 229 -5.76 1.90 -26.76
C ASN A 229 -5.43 2.34 -28.19
N PRO A 230 -5.01 3.60 -28.40
CA PRO A 230 -4.77 4.16 -29.75
C PRO A 230 -3.74 3.37 -30.55
N ASP A 231 -2.83 2.68 -29.86
CA ASP A 231 -1.74 1.94 -30.51
C ASP A 231 -2.21 0.62 -31.12
N THR A 232 -3.42 0.13 -30.81
CA THR A 232 -3.98 -1.11 -31.38
C THR A 232 -4.42 -0.99 -32.82
N VAL A 233 -4.53 0.21 -33.38
CA VAL A 233 -5.01 0.41 -34.75
C VAL A 233 -4.09 -0.27 -35.77
N ASN A 234 -2.78 -0.37 -35.47
CA ASN A 234 -1.80 -0.93 -36.39
C ASN A 234 -0.99 -2.10 -35.78
N ASN A 235 -1.07 -2.33 -34.47
CA ASN A 235 -0.25 -3.34 -33.75
C ASN A 235 -1.03 -4.04 -32.66
N ALA A 236 -0.76 -5.33 -32.45
CA ALA A 236 -1.23 -6.04 -31.27
C ALA A 236 -0.47 -5.53 -30.05
N THR A 237 -1.20 -4.98 -29.07
CA THR A 237 -0.62 -4.55 -27.79
C THR A 237 -0.81 -5.64 -26.73
N PRO A 238 0.00 -5.66 -25.65
CA PRO A 238 -0.16 -6.64 -24.57
C PRO A 238 -1.58 -6.66 -24.02
N TYR A 239 -2.22 -5.49 -23.86
CA TYR A 239 -3.63 -5.36 -23.46
C TYR A 239 -4.58 -6.10 -24.43
N SER A 240 -4.46 -5.86 -25.72
CA SER A 240 -5.36 -6.45 -26.72
C SER A 240 -5.17 -7.96 -26.85
N VAL A 241 -3.92 -8.43 -26.80
CA VAL A 241 -3.59 -9.86 -26.88
C VAL A 241 -4.12 -10.59 -25.65
N TYR A 242 -3.92 -10.07 -24.45
CA TYR A 242 -4.45 -10.67 -23.23
C TYR A 242 -5.97 -10.77 -23.24
N ASN A 243 -6.65 -9.67 -23.59
CA ASN A 243 -8.10 -9.63 -23.62
C ASN A 243 -8.68 -10.62 -24.63
N ASN A 244 -8.09 -10.73 -25.83
CA ASN A 244 -8.50 -11.72 -26.83
C ASN A 244 -8.29 -13.15 -26.32
N ARG A 245 -7.14 -13.45 -25.71
CA ARG A 245 -6.80 -14.77 -25.16
C ARG A 245 -7.79 -15.20 -24.08
N TYR A 246 -8.14 -14.29 -23.17
CA TYR A 246 -9.02 -14.60 -22.05
C TYR A 246 -10.49 -14.23 -22.31
N GLY A 247 -10.85 -13.72 -23.49
CA GLY A 247 -12.23 -13.40 -23.88
C GLY A 247 -12.81 -12.24 -23.05
N PHE A 248 -12.05 -11.18 -22.83
CA PHE A 248 -12.51 -9.91 -22.29
C PHE A 248 -12.85 -8.93 -23.42
N ALA A 249 -13.83 -8.06 -23.20
CA ALA A 249 -14.10 -6.96 -24.09
C ALA A 249 -12.93 -5.95 -24.12
N GLN A 250 -12.72 -5.30 -25.28
CA GLN A 250 -11.60 -4.36 -25.42
C GLN A 250 -11.91 -2.97 -24.88
N ASP A 251 -13.18 -2.60 -24.80
CA ASP A 251 -13.64 -1.24 -24.49
C ASP A 251 -14.24 -1.08 -23.08
N HIS A 252 -14.54 -2.20 -22.40
CA HIS A 252 -15.09 -2.19 -21.05
C HIS A 252 -14.90 -3.52 -20.32
N TYR A 253 -14.97 -3.48 -18.99
CA TYR A 253 -15.09 -4.66 -18.15
C TYR A 253 -15.54 -4.30 -16.74
N ALA A 254 -15.91 -5.31 -15.97
CA ALA A 254 -16.13 -5.22 -14.54
C ALA A 254 -15.44 -6.39 -13.82
N ALA A 255 -14.93 -6.10 -12.61
CA ALA A 255 -14.40 -7.09 -11.68
C ALA A 255 -15.09 -6.86 -10.32
N ASN A 256 -16.24 -7.51 -10.14
CA ASN A 256 -17.09 -7.36 -8.97
C ASN A 256 -17.02 -8.63 -8.12
N GLY A 257 -16.84 -8.48 -6.82
CA GLY A 257 -16.64 -9.62 -5.96
C GLY A 257 -16.89 -9.37 -4.48
N PHE A 258 -16.97 -10.47 -3.75
CA PHE A 258 -17.01 -10.50 -2.29
C PHE A 258 -15.58 -10.54 -1.74
N LEU A 259 -15.40 -9.96 -0.58
CA LEU A 259 -14.15 -9.91 0.15
C LEU A 259 -14.33 -10.60 1.49
N PHE A 260 -13.36 -11.43 1.89
CA PHE A 260 -13.26 -12.01 3.22
C PHE A 260 -11.85 -11.84 3.70
N ASN A 261 -11.66 -11.26 4.88
CA ASN A 261 -10.35 -10.89 5.38
C ASN A 261 -10.18 -11.27 6.85
N ILE A 262 -8.93 -11.51 7.24
CA ILE A 262 -8.49 -11.58 8.63
C ILE A 262 -7.44 -10.49 8.81
N GLU A 263 -7.64 -9.60 9.78
CA GLU A 263 -6.71 -8.53 10.12
C GLU A 263 -6.20 -8.69 11.56
N TYR A 264 -4.91 -8.53 11.76
CA TYR A 264 -4.29 -8.40 13.08
C TYR A 264 -3.47 -7.11 13.15
N THR A 265 -3.75 -6.25 14.14
CA THR A 265 -3.05 -4.97 14.24
C THR A 265 -2.72 -4.61 15.67
N THR A 266 -1.41 -4.42 15.93
CA THR A 266 -0.88 -3.86 17.18
C THR A 266 -0.18 -2.53 16.95
N ARG A 267 -0.42 -1.88 15.79
CA ARG A 267 0.17 -0.57 15.47
C ARG A 267 -0.28 0.47 16.50
N ASP A 268 0.65 1.26 16.97
CA ASP A 268 0.37 2.39 17.87
C ASP A 268 -0.31 3.56 17.18
N ASN A 269 -0.18 3.67 15.85
CA ASN A 269 -0.83 4.70 15.03
C ASN A 269 -0.95 4.24 13.57
N PRO A 270 -2.10 4.37 12.89
CA PRO A 270 -2.29 3.95 11.51
C PRO A 270 -1.63 4.89 10.48
N ASN A 271 -1.41 6.19 10.81
CA ASN A 271 -0.82 7.16 9.89
C ASN A 271 0.71 7.10 9.86
N ARG A 272 1.31 6.95 11.05
CA ARG A 272 2.76 6.86 11.22
C ARG A 272 3.03 5.98 12.44
N ALA A 273 3.11 4.69 12.22
CA ALA A 273 3.43 3.73 13.26
C ALA A 273 4.92 3.83 13.63
N TYR A 274 5.20 3.80 14.95
CA TYR A 274 6.55 3.70 15.49
C TYR A 274 6.85 2.26 15.88
N LYS A 275 5.85 1.51 16.29
CA LYS A 275 5.96 0.12 16.71
C LYS A 275 4.70 -0.68 16.41
N GLY A 276 4.85 -1.98 16.39
CA GLY A 276 3.75 -2.92 16.22
C GLY A 276 3.81 -3.70 14.93
N ILE A 277 2.76 -4.45 14.68
CA ILE A 277 2.56 -5.28 13.50
C ILE A 277 1.19 -4.93 12.90
N TYR A 278 1.11 -4.99 11.60
CA TYR A 278 -0.14 -5.06 10.85
C TYR A 278 -0.07 -6.27 9.93
N PHE A 279 -1.10 -7.07 9.93
CA PHE A 279 -1.27 -8.18 9.01
C PHE A 279 -2.72 -8.18 8.52
N ASP A 280 -2.93 -8.20 7.22
CA ASP A 280 -4.24 -8.44 6.58
C ASP A 280 -4.05 -9.53 5.53
N ALA A 281 -4.81 -10.60 5.64
CA ALA A 281 -4.89 -11.64 4.64
C ALA A 281 -6.33 -11.73 4.14
N GLY A 282 -6.50 -11.69 2.83
CA GLY A 282 -7.82 -11.64 2.22
C GLY A 282 -7.99 -12.55 1.03
N ILE A 283 -9.23 -12.92 0.81
CA ILE A 283 -9.70 -13.57 -0.41
C ILE A 283 -10.75 -12.70 -1.09
N ARG A 284 -10.61 -12.51 -2.40
CA ARG A 284 -11.59 -11.86 -3.25
C ARG A 284 -12.17 -12.88 -4.21
N ILE A 285 -13.48 -12.98 -4.26
CA ILE A 285 -14.22 -13.92 -5.09
C ILE A 285 -15.10 -13.13 -6.06
N ASN A 286 -14.61 -12.95 -7.28
CA ASN A 286 -15.35 -12.28 -8.34
C ASN A 286 -16.39 -13.23 -8.93
N GLN A 287 -17.62 -12.73 -9.17
CA GLN A 287 -18.73 -13.54 -9.63
C GLN A 287 -19.50 -12.85 -10.76
N THR A 288 -19.78 -13.60 -11.85
CA THR A 288 -20.51 -13.07 -13.00
C THR A 288 -21.94 -12.68 -12.68
N TRP A 289 -22.59 -13.37 -11.74
CA TRP A 289 -23.97 -13.06 -11.36
C TRP A 289 -24.13 -11.73 -10.60
N ILE A 290 -23.04 -11.13 -10.08
CA ILE A 290 -23.04 -9.76 -9.54
C ILE A 290 -22.41 -8.77 -10.55
N GLY A 291 -22.35 -9.14 -11.83
CA GLY A 291 -21.90 -8.29 -12.91
C GLY A 291 -20.38 -8.26 -13.11
N SER A 292 -19.62 -9.22 -12.61
CA SER A 292 -18.22 -9.38 -13.00
C SER A 292 -18.11 -9.92 -14.42
N SER A 293 -17.13 -9.49 -15.19
CA SER A 293 -16.90 -9.99 -16.55
C SER A 293 -16.54 -11.47 -16.56
N LYS A 294 -15.83 -11.95 -15.52
CA LYS A 294 -15.47 -13.36 -15.33
C LYS A 294 -15.44 -13.71 -13.85
N ASN A 295 -15.59 -15.00 -13.56
CA ASN A 295 -15.33 -15.55 -12.23
C ASN A 295 -13.82 -15.60 -11.97
N ALA A 296 -13.41 -15.25 -10.77
CA ALA A 296 -12.02 -15.33 -10.35
C ALA A 296 -11.90 -15.41 -8.83
N VAL A 297 -10.84 -16.04 -8.36
CA VAL A 297 -10.46 -16.08 -6.94
C VAL A 297 -9.05 -15.54 -6.81
N GLN A 298 -8.89 -14.49 -6.00
CA GLN A 298 -7.60 -13.87 -5.70
C GLN A 298 -7.33 -13.87 -4.20
N PHE A 299 -6.09 -14.18 -3.82
CA PHE A 299 -5.59 -14.00 -2.45
C PHE A 299 -4.76 -12.73 -2.37
N THR A 300 -4.85 -12.03 -1.26
CA THR A 300 -4.02 -10.86 -0.95
C THR A 300 -3.40 -11.00 0.42
N THR A 301 -2.18 -10.51 0.57
CA THR A 301 -1.48 -10.43 1.86
C THR A 301 -0.87 -9.05 2.02
N ASP A 302 -0.96 -8.48 3.21
CA ASP A 302 -0.33 -7.22 3.60
C ASP A 302 0.27 -7.40 4.99
N LEU A 303 1.58 -7.50 5.09
CA LEU A 303 2.32 -7.67 6.33
C LEU A 303 3.23 -6.48 6.54
N ARG A 304 3.08 -5.80 7.67
CA ARG A 304 3.90 -4.65 8.05
C ARG A 304 4.45 -4.82 9.46
N LYS A 305 5.72 -4.51 9.65
CA LYS A 305 6.38 -4.52 10.95
C LYS A 305 7.07 -3.18 11.18
N TYR A 306 6.88 -2.62 12.37
CA TYR A 306 7.47 -1.37 12.77
C TYR A 306 8.29 -1.60 14.04
N ILE A 307 9.55 -1.17 14.02
CA ILE A 307 10.52 -1.36 15.08
C ILE A 307 11.10 0.00 15.41
N SER A 308 10.75 0.54 16.58
CA SER A 308 11.42 1.72 17.10
C SER A 308 12.83 1.34 17.53
N LEU A 309 13.83 2.07 17.04
CA LEU A 309 15.25 1.80 17.29
C LEU A 309 15.82 2.60 18.45
N SER A 310 15.03 3.52 19.03
CA SER A 310 15.46 4.37 20.13
C SER A 310 14.30 4.62 21.09
N GLU A 311 14.54 4.47 22.39
CA GLU A 311 13.57 4.83 23.42
C GLU A 311 13.43 6.35 23.58
N GLU A 312 14.52 7.07 23.39
CA GLU A 312 14.55 8.54 23.47
C GLU A 312 13.90 9.22 22.25
N ASN A 313 14.07 8.59 21.09
CA ASN A 313 13.55 9.05 19.81
C ASN A 313 12.72 7.94 19.14
N PRO A 314 11.51 7.65 19.63
CA PRO A 314 10.70 6.53 19.13
C PRO A 314 10.29 6.65 17.66
N GLU A 315 10.42 7.81 17.04
CA GLU A 315 10.27 8.02 15.60
C GLU A 315 11.47 7.56 14.75
N MET A 316 12.58 7.15 15.37
CA MET A 316 13.61 6.37 14.67
C MET A 316 13.10 4.96 14.47
N VAL A 317 12.59 4.69 13.28
CA VAL A 317 11.84 3.46 12.99
C VAL A 317 12.46 2.73 11.82
N LEU A 318 12.69 1.44 11.99
CA LEU A 318 12.82 0.51 10.87
C LEU A 318 11.42 -0.05 10.57
N ALA A 319 10.88 0.27 9.41
CA ALA A 319 9.60 -0.22 8.92
C ALA A 319 9.82 -1.23 7.79
N LEU A 320 9.15 -2.36 7.87
CA LEU A 320 9.20 -3.44 6.88
C LEU A 320 7.79 -3.69 6.37
N TRP A 321 7.67 -3.85 5.06
CA TRP A 321 6.41 -4.14 4.38
C TRP A 321 6.58 -5.26 3.37
N ASN A 322 5.66 -6.21 3.36
CA ASN A 322 5.48 -7.17 2.29
C ASN A 322 4.03 -7.17 1.87
N TRP A 323 3.79 -6.91 0.61
CA TRP A 323 2.47 -6.96 0.01
C TRP A 323 2.46 -7.94 -1.16
N GLY A 324 1.41 -8.76 -1.24
CA GLY A 324 1.25 -9.74 -2.30
C GLY A 324 -0.19 -9.88 -2.76
N SER A 325 -0.36 -10.21 -4.05
CA SER A 325 -1.65 -10.55 -4.64
C SER A 325 -1.48 -11.67 -5.65
N TYR A 326 -2.37 -12.67 -5.57
CA TYR A 326 -2.20 -13.94 -6.27
C TYR A 326 -3.53 -14.40 -6.82
N LEU A 327 -3.65 -14.52 -8.14
CA LEU A 327 -4.79 -15.17 -8.79
C LEU A 327 -4.69 -16.69 -8.60
N ALA A 328 -5.66 -17.27 -7.90
CA ALA A 328 -5.72 -18.69 -7.61
C ALA A 328 -6.52 -19.45 -8.66
N SER A 329 -7.57 -18.84 -9.21
CA SER A 329 -8.40 -19.46 -10.26
C SER A 329 -9.17 -18.43 -11.06
N GLY A 330 -9.61 -18.84 -12.25
CA GLY A 330 -10.36 -17.97 -13.16
C GLY A 330 -9.47 -16.97 -13.90
N ALA A 331 -10.04 -15.85 -14.31
CA ALA A 331 -9.34 -14.77 -14.99
C ALA A 331 -9.86 -13.40 -14.52
N VAL A 332 -8.94 -12.46 -14.36
CA VAL A 332 -9.25 -11.06 -14.09
C VAL A 332 -8.91 -10.20 -15.30
N PRO A 333 -9.58 -9.05 -15.49
CA PRO A 333 -9.26 -8.15 -16.59
C PRO A 333 -7.80 -7.68 -16.50
N TYR A 334 -7.18 -7.44 -17.64
CA TYR A 334 -5.76 -7.10 -17.75
C TYR A 334 -5.28 -5.94 -16.85
N LEU A 335 -6.06 -4.86 -16.78
CA LEU A 335 -5.72 -3.70 -15.95
C LEU A 335 -6.03 -3.91 -14.45
N GLU A 336 -6.62 -5.04 -14.08
CA GLU A 336 -6.90 -5.44 -12.69
C GLU A 336 -5.97 -6.56 -12.21
N LEU A 337 -5.01 -6.95 -13.03
CA LEU A 337 -3.97 -7.90 -12.63
C LEU A 337 -3.16 -7.35 -11.45
N PRO A 338 -2.72 -8.22 -10.53
CA PRO A 338 -1.73 -7.89 -9.51
C PRO A 338 -0.49 -7.22 -10.10
N GLY A 339 -0.01 -6.15 -9.46
CA GLY A 339 1.15 -5.43 -9.99
C GLY A 339 1.56 -4.22 -9.15
N THR A 340 2.57 -3.53 -9.60
CA THR A 340 3.10 -2.31 -8.99
C THR A 340 1.97 -1.30 -8.70
N GLY A 341 1.87 -0.81 -7.46
CA GLY A 341 0.88 0.17 -7.07
C GLY A 341 -0.57 -0.33 -7.09
N ARG A 342 -0.79 -1.66 -6.97
CA ARG A 342 -2.14 -2.25 -6.90
C ARG A 342 -2.55 -2.67 -5.48
N ASP A 343 -1.77 -2.31 -4.48
CA ASP A 343 -2.16 -2.37 -3.07
C ASP A 343 -3.35 -1.43 -2.78
N GLY A 344 -3.99 -1.58 -1.64
CA GLY A 344 -5.18 -0.79 -1.28
C GLY A 344 -4.94 0.72 -1.18
N THR A 345 -3.69 1.16 -1.11
CA THR A 345 -3.27 2.57 -0.99
C THR A 345 -2.58 3.10 -2.25
N PHE A 346 -2.35 2.27 -3.25
CA PHE A 346 -1.66 2.59 -4.51
C PHE A 346 -0.22 3.07 -4.30
N ARG A 347 0.54 2.45 -3.38
CA ARG A 347 1.87 2.92 -2.96
C ARG A 347 2.98 1.87 -3.07
N SER A 348 2.66 0.60 -3.30
CA SER A 348 3.67 -0.45 -3.47
C SER A 348 4.56 -0.19 -4.68
N GLY A 349 5.84 -0.53 -4.57
CA GLY A 349 6.79 -0.42 -5.66
C GLY A 349 7.21 1.01 -5.97
N ARG A 350 7.45 1.84 -4.96
CA ARG A 350 7.96 3.20 -5.14
C ARG A 350 9.20 3.22 -6.04
N GLY A 351 9.26 4.16 -6.97
CA GLY A 351 10.31 4.27 -7.99
C GLY A 351 9.86 3.80 -9.37
N TYR A 352 8.73 3.11 -9.45
CA TYR A 352 8.13 2.67 -10.71
C TYR A 352 6.76 3.29 -10.94
N THR A 353 6.38 3.41 -12.21
CA THR A 353 5.01 3.79 -12.58
C THR A 353 4.04 2.69 -12.14
N ALA A 354 2.82 3.08 -11.75
CA ALA A 354 1.76 2.12 -11.43
C ALA A 354 1.54 1.13 -12.58
N GLN A 355 1.43 -0.15 -12.25
CA GLN A 355 1.30 -1.26 -13.20
C GLN A 355 2.51 -1.46 -14.15
N PHE A 356 3.67 -0.94 -13.81
CA PHE A 356 4.89 -1.15 -14.60
C PHE A 356 5.24 -2.64 -14.69
N PHE A 357 5.20 -3.33 -13.55
CA PHE A 357 5.26 -4.79 -13.46
C PHE A 357 3.90 -5.33 -13.04
N LYS A 358 3.46 -6.40 -13.67
CA LYS A 358 2.20 -7.08 -13.36
C LYS A 358 2.22 -8.54 -13.80
N GLY A 359 1.42 -9.34 -13.13
CA GLY A 359 1.25 -10.75 -13.45
C GLY A 359 0.00 -11.31 -12.80
N THR A 360 -0.27 -12.59 -12.97
CA THR A 360 -1.33 -13.26 -12.19
C THR A 360 -0.92 -13.43 -10.73
N GLN A 361 0.38 -13.32 -10.45
CA GLN A 361 0.97 -13.34 -9.13
C GLN A 361 1.99 -12.21 -9.03
N PHE A 362 1.93 -11.43 -7.97
CA PHE A 362 2.82 -10.30 -7.74
C PHE A 362 3.15 -10.20 -6.24
N ASN A 363 4.38 -9.85 -5.93
CA ASN A 363 4.82 -9.53 -4.58
C ASN A 363 5.78 -8.35 -4.58
N ASP A 364 5.63 -7.46 -3.60
CA ASP A 364 6.51 -6.34 -3.32
C ASP A 364 6.96 -6.41 -1.86
N THR A 365 8.26 -6.27 -1.65
CA THR A 365 8.86 -6.21 -0.31
C THR A 365 9.62 -4.92 -0.18
N GLU A 366 9.33 -4.14 0.86
CA GLU A 366 9.93 -2.84 1.08
C GLU A 366 10.47 -2.70 2.50
N ALA A 367 11.61 -2.04 2.65
CA ALA A 367 12.19 -1.61 3.92
C ALA A 367 12.38 -0.10 3.90
N GLU A 368 12.03 0.55 5.01
CA GLU A 368 12.14 2.00 5.17
C GLU A 368 12.75 2.33 6.54
N PHE A 369 13.79 3.15 6.54
CA PHE A 369 14.34 3.75 7.75
C PHE A 369 13.91 5.20 7.87
N ARG A 370 13.22 5.52 8.96
CA ARG A 370 12.70 6.84 9.32
C ARG A 370 13.52 7.42 10.45
N PHE A 371 13.90 8.69 10.35
CA PHE A 371 14.72 9.34 11.37
C PHE A 371 14.38 10.84 11.49
N PRO A 372 14.43 11.43 12.70
CA PRO A 372 14.26 12.87 12.88
C PRO A 372 15.49 13.62 12.35
N ILE A 373 15.26 14.73 11.64
CA ILE A 373 16.32 15.66 11.22
C ILE A 373 16.41 16.80 12.22
N LEU A 374 15.27 17.36 12.63
CA LEU A 374 15.22 18.43 13.61
C LEU A 374 14.85 17.88 15.01
N ASN A 375 15.45 18.50 16.05
CA ASN A 375 15.18 18.09 17.44
C ASN A 375 13.70 18.29 17.84
N ASN A 376 13.02 19.30 17.29
CA ASN A 376 11.59 19.55 17.51
C ASN A 376 10.67 18.64 16.69
N LYS A 377 11.25 17.69 15.91
CA LYS A 377 10.55 16.67 15.09
C LYS A 377 9.69 17.24 13.96
N PHE A 378 9.80 18.53 13.65
CA PHE A 378 9.08 19.15 12.56
C PHE A 378 9.46 18.56 11.20
N ILE A 379 10.77 18.35 11.00
CA ILE A 379 11.30 17.73 9.78
C ILE A 379 11.98 16.41 10.14
N SER A 380 11.61 15.37 9.43
CA SER A 380 12.24 14.04 9.47
C SER A 380 12.62 13.57 8.07
N GLY A 381 13.55 12.62 8.00
CA GLY A 381 13.99 11.97 6.79
C GLY A 381 13.55 10.52 6.72
N VAL A 382 13.53 10.00 5.50
CA VAL A 382 13.39 8.58 5.24
C VAL A 382 14.38 8.16 4.15
N VAL A 383 14.86 6.92 4.23
CA VAL A 383 15.49 6.20 3.13
C VAL A 383 14.81 4.85 2.99
N PHE A 384 14.60 4.39 1.76
CA PHE A 384 13.86 3.15 1.52
C PHE A 384 14.38 2.39 0.32
N GLY A 385 14.13 1.09 0.32
CA GLY A 385 14.36 0.21 -0.81
C GLY A 385 13.26 -0.82 -0.92
N ASN A 386 12.93 -1.20 -2.14
CA ASN A 386 11.94 -2.24 -2.42
C ASN A 386 12.45 -3.24 -3.47
N MET A 387 11.83 -4.40 -3.47
CA MET A 387 12.06 -5.46 -4.45
C MET A 387 10.72 -6.02 -4.89
N GLN A 388 10.46 -5.96 -6.19
CA GLN A 388 9.25 -6.47 -6.81
C GLN A 388 9.53 -7.75 -7.58
N THR A 389 8.55 -8.64 -7.60
CA THR A 389 8.56 -9.88 -8.39
C THR A 389 7.18 -10.19 -8.93
N ALA A 390 7.11 -10.68 -10.15
CA ALA A 390 5.87 -11.12 -10.80
C ALA A 390 6.14 -12.34 -11.67
N ASN A 391 5.11 -13.16 -11.88
CA ASN A 391 5.14 -14.19 -12.89
C ASN A 391 4.71 -13.64 -14.26
N ASP A 392 5.01 -14.40 -15.32
CA ASP A 392 4.53 -14.15 -16.67
C ASP A 392 3.94 -15.41 -17.32
N ASP A 393 3.48 -15.25 -18.56
CA ASP A 393 2.88 -16.34 -19.34
C ASP A 393 3.93 -17.17 -20.12
N HIS A 394 5.23 -16.84 -20.04
CA HIS A 394 6.31 -17.47 -20.78
C HIS A 394 7.28 -18.27 -19.90
N GLY A 395 6.90 -18.52 -18.67
CA GLY A 395 7.60 -19.43 -17.78
C GLY A 395 8.35 -18.79 -16.62
N THR A 396 8.40 -17.46 -16.54
CA THR A 396 8.93 -16.79 -15.32
C THR A 396 7.96 -17.03 -14.16
N LYS A 397 8.46 -17.60 -13.09
CA LYS A 397 7.70 -17.85 -11.86
C LYS A 397 7.88 -16.72 -10.87
N LEU A 398 6.89 -16.54 -9.99
CA LEU A 398 7.02 -15.67 -8.84
C LEU A 398 8.27 -16.03 -8.02
N PHE A 399 8.99 -15.02 -7.52
CA PHE A 399 10.27 -15.13 -6.80
C PHE A 399 11.45 -15.68 -7.62
N GLN A 400 11.34 -15.76 -8.93
CA GLN A 400 12.44 -16.14 -9.79
C GLN A 400 13.31 -14.95 -10.19
N VAL A 401 12.66 -13.82 -10.47
CA VAL A 401 13.34 -12.57 -10.85
C VAL A 401 12.83 -11.44 -9.96
N PHE A 402 13.77 -10.57 -9.54
CA PHE A 402 13.46 -9.42 -8.71
C PHE A 402 13.93 -8.12 -9.37
N GLN A 403 13.10 -7.10 -9.26
CA GLN A 403 13.44 -5.75 -9.71
C GLN A 403 13.50 -4.79 -8.52
N PRO A 404 14.69 -4.24 -8.24
CA PRO A 404 14.87 -3.32 -7.14
C PRO A 404 14.41 -1.91 -7.50
N GLY A 405 13.91 -1.20 -6.49
CA GLY A 405 13.70 0.24 -6.48
C GLY A 405 14.14 0.82 -5.15
N GLY A 406 14.25 2.12 -5.07
CA GLY A 406 14.61 2.77 -3.82
C GLY A 406 14.54 4.28 -3.91
N GLY A 407 14.77 4.94 -2.79
CA GLY A 407 14.70 6.38 -2.73
C GLY A 407 14.98 6.96 -1.36
N ALA A 408 14.82 8.27 -1.29
CA ALA A 408 14.89 9.03 -0.07
C ALA A 408 13.80 10.11 -0.06
N GLY A 409 13.43 10.57 1.12
CA GLY A 409 12.40 11.58 1.23
C GLY A 409 12.46 12.40 2.52
N LEU A 410 11.67 13.47 2.51
CA LEU A 410 11.46 14.34 3.64
C LEU A 410 10.03 14.19 4.15
N ARG A 411 9.88 14.42 5.45
CA ARG A 411 8.59 14.45 6.14
C ARG A 411 8.47 15.77 6.89
N VAL A 412 7.37 16.47 6.68
CA VAL A 412 7.02 17.64 7.46
C VAL A 412 5.82 17.29 8.34
N LEU A 413 5.95 17.42 9.65
CA LEU A 413 4.88 17.10 10.59
C LEU A 413 3.75 18.12 10.47
N PHE A 414 2.66 17.69 9.89
CA PHE A 414 1.49 18.53 9.64
C PHE A 414 0.56 18.60 10.86
N ASN A 415 0.34 17.46 11.51
CA ASN A 415 -0.49 17.36 12.71
C ASN A 415 0.12 16.35 13.67
N LYS A 416 0.64 16.85 14.80
CA LYS A 416 1.28 16.02 15.83
C LYS A 416 0.32 15.11 16.58
N ALA A 417 -0.96 15.48 16.72
CA ALA A 417 -1.95 14.68 17.43
C ALA A 417 -2.34 13.42 16.67
N THR A 418 -2.41 13.50 15.35
CA THR A 418 -2.73 12.37 14.47
C THR A 418 -1.48 11.75 13.82
N ARG A 419 -0.30 12.33 14.03
CA ARG A 419 0.98 12.01 13.36
C ARG A 419 0.87 12.08 11.84
N THR A 420 0.07 13.03 11.33
CA THR A 420 -0.07 13.26 9.90
C THR A 420 1.15 14.02 9.39
N ASN A 421 1.82 13.48 8.39
CA ASN A 421 2.97 14.10 7.73
C ASN A 421 2.64 14.43 6.27
N LEU A 422 3.24 15.53 5.79
CA LEU A 422 3.46 15.73 4.37
C LEU A 422 4.74 15.01 4.00
N ALA A 423 4.64 14.05 3.08
CA ALA A 423 5.75 13.23 2.60
C ALA A 423 6.15 13.67 1.19
N LEU A 424 7.42 13.97 1.00
CA LEU A 424 8.01 14.26 -0.29
C LEU A 424 9.15 13.26 -0.53
N ASP A 425 8.92 12.31 -1.42
CA ASP A 425 9.86 11.26 -1.78
C ASP A 425 10.40 11.49 -3.18
N TYR A 426 11.69 11.27 -3.37
CA TYR A 426 12.30 11.02 -4.67
C TYR A 426 12.70 9.56 -4.75
N ALA A 427 12.20 8.87 -5.77
CA ALA A 427 12.44 7.45 -5.93
C ALA A 427 12.89 7.13 -7.36
N TRP A 428 13.67 6.06 -7.47
CA TRP A 428 14.16 5.53 -8.74
C TRP A 428 14.05 4.02 -8.77
N GLY A 429 13.85 3.49 -9.96
CA GLY A 429 13.86 2.09 -10.29
C GLY A 429 14.74 1.83 -11.53
N LYS A 430 14.73 0.60 -12.00
CA LYS A 430 15.35 0.26 -13.29
C LYS A 430 14.57 0.84 -14.47
N PHE A 431 15.13 0.69 -15.67
CA PHE A 431 14.50 1.04 -16.95
C PHE A 431 14.11 2.51 -17.06
N GLY A 432 14.91 3.40 -16.46
CA GLY A 432 14.65 4.83 -16.49
C GLY A 432 13.51 5.35 -15.62
N ASN A 433 12.90 4.47 -14.81
CA ASN A 433 11.86 4.87 -13.88
C ASN A 433 12.42 5.73 -12.75
N LYS A 434 11.83 6.90 -12.55
CA LYS A 434 12.15 7.83 -11.46
C LYS A 434 11.04 8.87 -11.32
N GLY A 435 10.91 9.44 -10.14
CA GLY A 435 9.92 10.50 -9.93
C GLY A 435 9.90 11.06 -8.53
N PHE A 436 9.20 12.20 -8.41
CA PHE A 436 8.83 12.80 -7.15
C PHE A 436 7.41 12.37 -6.78
N PHE A 437 7.23 12.05 -5.50
CA PHE A 437 5.94 11.61 -4.95
C PHE A 437 5.62 12.47 -3.74
N LEU A 438 4.56 13.27 -3.86
CA LEU A 438 4.03 14.06 -2.75
C LEU A 438 2.79 13.36 -2.18
N ASN A 439 2.83 13.02 -0.89
CA ASN A 439 1.75 12.33 -0.21
C ASN A 439 1.48 12.91 1.16
N LEU A 440 0.30 12.60 1.72
CA LEU A 440 0.03 12.70 3.15
C LEU A 440 0.19 11.31 3.78
N ASN A 441 0.78 11.29 4.96
CA ASN A 441 1.18 10.10 5.73
C ASN A 441 2.32 9.29 5.09
N GLU A 442 2.76 8.27 5.82
CA GLU A 442 3.79 7.35 5.34
C GLU A 442 3.26 6.44 4.22
N ALA A 443 4.16 5.79 3.50
CA ALA A 443 3.78 4.87 2.43
C ALA A 443 3.03 3.66 2.99
N PHE A 444 3.43 3.18 4.17
CA PHE A 444 2.80 2.06 4.86
C PHE A 444 2.95 2.19 6.39
#